data_42c80f313f20e8cebadf1fef5a5967a5
#
_entry.id   42c80f313f20e8cebadf1fef5a5967a5
#
_cell.length_a   1.000
_cell.length_b   1.000
_cell.length_c   1.000
_cell.angle_alpha   90.00
_cell.angle_beta   90.00
_cell.angle_gamma   90.00
#
_symmetry.space_group_name_H-M   'P 1'
#
loop_
_entity.id
_entity.type
_entity.pdbx_description
1 polymer ?
#
loop_
_entity_poly.entity_id
_entity_poly.type
_entity_poly.pdbx_seq_one_letter_code
_entity_poly.pdbx_strand_id
1 'polypeptide(L)'
;MWKREDGAMIVTNTRNPEPVHNGPSLSLLQVSRTHMGAYLCIASNGVPPSVSKRITLDVEFPPQIHVPNQLVGVPTGDNVTIECFVEAFPKAISYWVRKDMMILNSEKYRSETFETVYRIHMKLTVFNFSRDDNTTYKCVAKNSLGETEGDIKLNEIYMPPKAKEIRSGKSKSEVVSAADVSGGSVSESAASLLLLSPLSLLLTGCLLTFSHP
;
A
#
# COMPACT_ATOMS: atom_id res chain seq x y z
N MET A 1 -22.04 0.86 -22.87
CA MET A 1 -21.61 -0.02 -21.77
C MET A 1 -20.25 0.42 -21.24
N TRP A 2 -19.96 0.12 -19.98
CA TRP A 2 -18.71 0.49 -19.30
C TRP A 2 -17.98 -0.76 -18.85
N LYS A 3 -16.66 -0.75 -18.92
CA LYS A 3 -15.80 -1.77 -18.33
C LYS A 3 -14.49 -1.15 -17.84
N ARG A 4 -13.83 -1.79 -16.89
CA ARG A 4 -12.47 -1.40 -16.50
C ARG A 4 -11.46 -1.94 -17.52
N GLU A 5 -10.42 -1.15 -17.80
CA GLU A 5 -9.37 -1.53 -18.76
C GLU A 5 -8.52 -2.71 -18.23
N ASP A 6 -8.32 -2.77 -16.91
CA ASP A 6 -7.58 -3.83 -16.21
C ASP A 6 -8.38 -5.14 -16.04
N GLY A 7 -9.64 -5.17 -16.49
CA GLY A 7 -10.53 -6.33 -16.35
C GLY A 7 -11.10 -6.55 -14.95
N ALA A 8 -10.78 -5.67 -13.99
CA ALA A 8 -11.34 -5.75 -12.65
C ALA A 8 -12.85 -5.44 -12.67
N MET A 9 -13.54 -5.88 -11.62
CA MET A 9 -14.97 -5.60 -11.44
C MET A 9 -15.21 -4.12 -11.18
N ILE A 10 -16.32 -3.58 -11.70
CA ILE A 10 -16.83 -2.25 -11.38
C ILE A 10 -17.67 -2.38 -10.12
N VAL A 11 -17.33 -1.62 -9.08
CA VAL A 11 -18.09 -1.57 -7.84
C VAL A 11 -18.94 -0.29 -7.87
N THR A 12 -20.20 -0.42 -8.27
CA THR A 12 -21.16 0.70 -8.30
C THR A 12 -21.81 0.91 -6.92
N ASN A 13 -21.98 -0.19 -6.19
CA ASN A 13 -22.35 -0.19 -4.77
C ASN A 13 -21.64 -1.38 -4.09
N THR A 14 -21.60 -1.38 -2.75
CA THR A 14 -20.86 -2.37 -1.96
C THR A 14 -21.35 -3.82 -2.10
N ARG A 15 -22.48 -4.06 -2.76
CA ARG A 15 -23.15 -5.38 -2.74
C ARG A 15 -22.99 -6.18 -4.02
N ASN A 16 -22.85 -5.55 -5.18
CA ASN A 16 -22.85 -6.27 -6.47
C ASN A 16 -21.77 -5.72 -7.41
N PRO A 17 -20.51 -6.19 -7.29
CA PRO A 17 -19.49 -5.90 -8.31
C PRO A 17 -19.89 -6.55 -9.65
N GLU A 18 -19.72 -5.82 -10.74
CA GLU A 18 -20.04 -6.31 -12.09
C GLU A 18 -18.87 -6.11 -13.06
N PRO A 19 -18.61 -7.05 -14.01
CA PRO A 19 -17.53 -6.89 -14.95
C PRO A 19 -17.82 -5.85 -16.04
N VAL A 20 -19.12 -5.62 -16.31
CA VAL A 20 -19.61 -4.67 -17.32
C VAL A 20 -20.87 -4.00 -16.78
N HIS A 21 -20.87 -2.67 -16.77
CA HIS A 21 -22.05 -1.88 -16.45
C HIS A 21 -22.75 -1.41 -17.73
N ASN A 22 -24.04 -1.69 -17.85
CA ASN A 22 -24.83 -1.26 -19.00
C ASN A 22 -25.57 0.04 -18.70
N GLY A 23 -25.40 1.03 -19.56
CA GLY A 23 -26.04 2.33 -19.44
C GLY A 23 -25.26 3.45 -20.10
N PRO A 24 -25.87 4.61 -20.29
CA PRO A 24 -25.21 5.80 -20.81
C PRO A 24 -24.31 6.48 -19.77
N SER A 25 -24.58 6.25 -18.49
CA SER A 25 -23.82 6.80 -17.37
C SER A 25 -23.37 5.71 -16.43
N LEU A 26 -22.20 5.92 -15.81
CA LEU A 26 -21.68 5.10 -14.73
C LEU A 26 -21.61 5.98 -13.47
N SER A 27 -22.34 5.57 -12.42
CA SER A 27 -22.32 6.24 -11.12
C SER A 27 -21.54 5.42 -10.12
N LEU A 28 -20.48 6.00 -9.57
CA LEU A 28 -19.67 5.40 -8.51
C LEU A 28 -20.05 6.06 -7.17
N LEU A 29 -20.47 5.25 -6.21
CA LEU A 29 -20.82 5.69 -4.86
C LEU A 29 -19.61 5.52 -3.93
N GLN A 30 -19.38 6.50 -3.04
CA GLN A 30 -18.30 6.46 -2.06
C GLN A 30 -16.94 6.15 -2.71
N VAL A 31 -16.53 7.00 -3.63
CA VAL A 31 -15.29 6.82 -4.39
C VAL A 31 -14.09 6.73 -3.45
N SER A 32 -13.29 5.67 -3.60
CA SER A 32 -12.08 5.41 -2.83
C SER A 32 -10.92 5.05 -3.75
N ARG A 33 -9.72 4.91 -3.19
CA ARG A 33 -8.52 4.50 -3.93
C ARG A 33 -8.67 3.19 -4.71
N THR A 34 -9.58 2.30 -4.30
CA THR A 34 -9.84 1.02 -4.99
C THR A 34 -10.58 1.21 -6.31
N HIS A 35 -11.22 2.36 -6.51
CA HIS A 35 -11.88 2.71 -7.78
C HIS A 35 -10.94 3.33 -8.80
N MET A 36 -9.69 3.68 -8.40
CA MET A 36 -8.70 4.23 -9.34
C MET A 36 -8.47 3.32 -10.53
N GLY A 37 -8.16 3.94 -11.68
CA GLY A 37 -7.84 3.23 -12.90
C GLY A 37 -8.61 3.74 -14.11
N ALA A 38 -8.45 3.05 -15.23
CA ALA A 38 -9.05 3.44 -16.49
C ALA A 38 -10.36 2.69 -16.74
N TYR A 39 -11.38 3.46 -17.08
CA TYR A 39 -12.69 3.01 -17.48
C TYR A 39 -12.88 3.24 -18.98
N LEU A 40 -13.38 2.23 -19.67
CA LEU A 40 -13.72 2.29 -21.08
C LEU A 40 -15.23 2.42 -21.22
N CYS A 41 -15.69 3.55 -21.74
CA CYS A 41 -17.05 3.70 -22.22
C CYS A 41 -17.14 3.26 -23.68
N ILE A 42 -17.94 2.27 -23.98
CA ILE A 42 -18.08 1.65 -25.30
C ILE A 42 -19.50 1.87 -25.80
N ALA A 43 -19.61 2.52 -26.95
CA ALA A 43 -20.85 2.72 -27.67
C ALA A 43 -20.90 1.81 -28.91
N SER A 44 -22.01 1.08 -29.08
CA SER A 44 -22.26 0.21 -30.22
C SER A 44 -23.72 0.31 -30.62
N ASN A 45 -23.97 0.42 -31.91
CA ASN A 45 -25.29 0.39 -32.53
C ASN A 45 -25.57 -0.90 -33.30
N GLY A 46 -24.72 -1.94 -33.10
CA GLY A 46 -24.81 -3.20 -33.81
C GLY A 46 -24.13 -3.19 -35.19
N VAL A 47 -23.66 -2.04 -35.67
CA VAL A 47 -22.91 -1.90 -36.93
C VAL A 47 -21.43 -1.61 -36.60
N PRO A 48 -20.49 -2.49 -36.98
CA PRO A 48 -19.05 -2.26 -36.75
C PRO A 48 -18.53 -1.04 -37.53
N PRO A 49 -17.48 -0.34 -37.00
CA PRO A 49 -16.80 -0.57 -35.72
C PRO A 49 -17.51 0.10 -34.53
N SER A 50 -17.44 -0.54 -33.34
CA SER A 50 -17.82 0.13 -32.09
C SER A 50 -16.81 1.22 -31.76
N VAL A 51 -17.27 2.28 -31.14
CA VAL A 51 -16.41 3.39 -30.63
C VAL A 51 -16.25 3.31 -29.12
N SER A 52 -15.07 3.65 -28.63
CA SER A 52 -14.80 3.68 -27.21
C SER A 52 -14.08 4.94 -26.79
N LYS A 53 -14.38 5.40 -25.55
CA LYS A 53 -13.67 6.48 -24.88
C LYS A 53 -13.05 5.97 -23.58
N ARG A 54 -11.76 6.25 -23.40
CA ARG A 54 -11.02 5.95 -22.18
C ARG A 54 -11.12 7.13 -21.21
N ILE A 55 -11.51 6.85 -19.97
CA ILE A 55 -11.61 7.82 -18.87
C ILE A 55 -10.79 7.30 -17.72
N THR A 56 -9.81 8.06 -17.24
CA THR A 56 -9.01 7.71 -16.08
C THR A 56 -9.60 8.36 -14.83
N LEU A 57 -9.78 7.57 -13.78
CA LEU A 57 -10.18 8.03 -12.46
C LEU A 57 -8.99 7.97 -11.53
N ASP A 58 -8.57 9.11 -11.04
CA ASP A 58 -7.55 9.26 -10.01
C ASP A 58 -8.19 9.76 -8.72
N VAL A 59 -7.80 9.15 -7.59
CA VAL A 59 -8.25 9.54 -6.26
C VAL A 59 -7.05 10.02 -5.48
N GLU A 60 -7.01 11.31 -5.18
CA GLU A 60 -5.89 11.92 -4.48
C GLU A 60 -6.03 11.79 -2.96
N PHE A 61 -4.94 11.42 -2.28
CA PHE A 61 -4.89 11.31 -0.83
C PHE A 61 -3.47 11.51 -0.29
N PRO A 62 -3.33 12.02 0.96
CA PRO A 62 -2.04 12.18 1.60
C PRO A 62 -1.39 10.82 1.90
N PRO A 63 -0.06 10.75 2.10
CA PRO A 63 0.61 9.52 2.44
C PRO A 63 0.05 8.87 3.70
N GLN A 64 -0.15 7.56 3.63
CA GLN A 64 -0.47 6.70 4.76
C GLN A 64 0.63 5.65 4.89
N ILE A 65 1.17 5.48 6.09
CA ILE A 65 2.26 4.55 6.37
C ILE A 65 1.75 3.43 7.27
N HIS A 66 2.09 2.21 6.87
CA HIS A 66 1.91 1.01 7.68
C HIS A 66 3.27 0.36 7.95
N VAL A 67 3.59 0.19 9.23
CA VAL A 67 4.80 -0.47 9.71
C VAL A 67 4.40 -1.81 10.35
N PRO A 68 4.76 -2.95 9.74
CA PRO A 68 4.36 -4.26 10.27
C PRO A 68 5.04 -4.60 11.60
N ASN A 69 6.30 -4.17 11.79
CA ASN A 69 7.09 -4.45 12.98
C ASN A 69 7.72 -3.17 13.52
N GLN A 70 7.13 -2.58 14.56
CA GLN A 70 7.62 -1.35 15.17
C GLN A 70 8.80 -1.56 16.13
N LEU A 71 9.02 -2.80 16.57
CA LEU A 71 10.11 -3.17 17.47
C LEU A 71 10.78 -4.45 16.97
N VAL A 72 12.07 -4.38 16.67
CA VAL A 72 12.84 -5.50 16.13
C VAL A 72 14.08 -5.71 16.99
N GLY A 73 14.21 -6.93 17.54
CA GLY A 73 15.40 -7.35 18.28
C GLY A 73 16.46 -7.91 17.34
N VAL A 74 17.71 -7.46 17.46
CA VAL A 74 18.81 -7.84 16.59
C VAL A 74 20.05 -8.19 17.40
N PRO A 75 20.68 -9.36 17.19
CA PRO A 75 21.99 -9.67 17.77
C PRO A 75 23.09 -8.78 17.16
N THR A 76 24.09 -8.41 17.98
CA THR A 76 25.26 -7.71 17.47
C THR A 76 25.99 -8.54 16.43
N GLY A 77 26.36 -7.93 15.31
CA GLY A 77 27.03 -8.54 14.17
C GLY A 77 26.09 -9.10 13.10
N ASP A 78 24.80 -9.26 13.38
CA ASP A 78 23.82 -9.75 12.41
C ASP A 78 23.35 -8.63 11.44
N ASN A 79 22.79 -9.08 10.33
CA ASN A 79 22.09 -8.18 9.41
C ASN A 79 20.60 -8.16 9.73
N VAL A 80 19.96 -7.02 9.61
CA VAL A 80 18.51 -6.86 9.80
C VAL A 80 17.89 -6.10 8.67
N THR A 81 16.73 -6.56 8.21
CA THR A 81 15.92 -5.84 7.22
C THR A 81 14.62 -5.40 7.87
N ILE A 82 14.32 -4.12 7.78
CA ILE A 82 13.07 -3.50 8.23
C ILE A 82 12.28 -3.03 7.03
N GLU A 83 10.95 -3.03 7.17
CA GLU A 83 10.03 -2.78 6.07
C GLU A 83 8.99 -1.74 6.43
N CYS A 84 8.58 -0.98 5.43
CA CYS A 84 7.58 0.08 5.54
C CYS A 84 6.72 0.07 4.27
N PHE A 85 5.41 0.16 4.43
CA PHE A 85 4.44 0.24 3.34
C PHE A 85 3.81 1.62 3.33
N VAL A 86 3.86 2.26 2.19
CA VAL A 86 3.29 3.60 1.97
C VAL A 86 2.20 3.51 0.91
N GLU A 87 1.08 4.16 1.16
CA GLU A 87 0.06 4.41 0.14
C GLU A 87 -0.11 5.92 0.00
N ALA A 88 -0.04 6.44 -1.23
CA ALA A 88 -0.17 7.86 -1.54
C ALA A 88 -0.54 8.10 -3.00
N PHE A 89 -1.37 9.10 -3.25
CA PHE A 89 -1.59 9.65 -4.59
C PHE A 89 -1.89 11.15 -4.51
N PRO A 90 -1.17 12.04 -5.23
CA PRO A 90 -0.03 11.75 -6.11
C PRO A 90 1.11 11.01 -5.39
N LYS A 91 1.99 10.39 -6.20
CA LYS A 91 3.12 9.61 -5.70
C LYS A 91 3.91 10.39 -4.66
N ALA A 92 4.19 9.75 -3.51
CA ALA A 92 5.01 10.32 -2.46
C ALA A 92 6.51 10.14 -2.74
N ILE A 93 7.29 11.14 -2.32
CA ILE A 93 8.73 10.98 -2.12
C ILE A 93 8.90 10.27 -0.79
N SER A 94 9.58 9.12 -0.80
CA SER A 94 9.73 8.28 0.39
C SER A 94 11.21 7.96 0.64
N TYR A 95 11.61 8.03 1.91
CA TYR A 95 13.01 7.83 2.32
C TYR A 95 13.12 7.37 3.78
N TRP A 96 14.27 6.83 4.12
CA TRP A 96 14.60 6.43 5.48
C TRP A 96 15.41 7.50 6.22
N VAL A 97 15.13 7.66 7.51
CA VAL A 97 15.80 8.61 8.40
C VAL A 97 16.30 7.90 9.64
N ARG A 98 17.48 8.28 10.11
CA ARG A 98 18.07 7.87 11.39
C ARG A 98 18.71 9.09 12.06
N LYS A 99 18.37 9.36 13.32
CA LYS A 99 18.92 10.51 14.07
C LYS A 99 18.82 11.82 13.25
N ASP A 100 17.63 12.07 12.67
CA ASP A 100 17.29 13.23 11.85
C ASP A 100 18.12 13.40 10.56
N MET A 101 18.86 12.35 10.16
CA MET A 101 19.61 12.31 8.90
C MET A 101 19.04 11.27 7.95
N MET A 102 18.92 11.67 6.68
CA MET A 102 18.50 10.75 5.62
C MET A 102 19.54 9.65 5.43
N ILE A 103 19.07 8.40 5.36
CA ILE A 103 19.93 7.25 5.12
C ILE A 103 20.15 7.09 3.61
N LEU A 104 21.40 7.08 3.20
CA LEU A 104 21.83 6.77 1.84
C LEU A 104 22.40 5.36 1.76
N ASN A 105 22.37 4.77 0.57
CA ASN A 105 23.01 3.48 0.33
C ASN A 105 24.52 3.56 0.58
N SER A 106 25.05 2.60 1.32
CA SER A 106 26.44 2.51 1.74
C SER A 106 26.78 1.04 2.07
N GLU A 107 28.00 0.76 2.50
CA GLU A 107 28.36 -0.57 3.03
C GLU A 107 27.53 -0.95 4.27
N LYS A 108 27.05 0.06 5.02
CA LYS A 108 26.25 -0.14 6.25
C LYS A 108 24.77 -0.26 5.96
N TYR A 109 24.26 0.41 4.93
CA TYR A 109 22.83 0.52 4.65
C TYR A 109 22.53 0.22 3.18
N ARG A 110 21.49 -0.58 2.96
CA ARG A 110 20.90 -0.81 1.63
C ARG A 110 19.41 -0.55 1.67
N SER A 111 18.97 0.45 0.93
CA SER A 111 17.58 0.77 0.73
C SER A 111 17.11 0.26 -0.62
N GLU A 112 15.98 -0.45 -0.61
CA GLU A 112 15.28 -0.94 -1.80
C GLU A 112 13.83 -0.45 -1.76
N THR A 113 13.30 -0.07 -2.93
CA THR A 113 11.93 0.46 -3.04
C THR A 113 11.24 -0.23 -4.21
N PHE A 114 10.07 -0.79 -3.94
CA PHE A 114 9.18 -1.42 -4.92
C PHE A 114 7.91 -0.60 -5.02
N GLU A 115 7.53 -0.20 -6.22
CA GLU A 115 6.45 0.74 -6.45
C GLU A 115 5.38 0.18 -7.37
N THR A 116 4.13 0.52 -7.07
CA THR A 116 2.97 0.31 -7.95
C THR A 116 2.28 1.66 -8.16
N VAL A 117 1.03 1.69 -8.66
CA VAL A 117 0.31 2.94 -8.97
C VAL A 117 0.25 3.89 -7.78
N TYR A 118 -0.12 3.40 -6.59
CA TYR A 118 -0.26 4.23 -5.38
C TYR A 118 0.36 3.58 -4.13
N ARG A 119 1.05 2.45 -4.28
CA ARG A 119 1.70 1.74 -3.18
C ARG A 119 3.20 1.70 -3.36
N ILE A 120 3.91 1.94 -2.29
CA ILE A 120 5.36 1.90 -2.21
C ILE A 120 5.73 0.96 -1.07
N HIS A 121 6.51 -0.08 -1.37
CA HIS A 121 7.10 -0.97 -0.37
C HIS A 121 8.58 -0.63 -0.24
N MET A 122 8.98 -0.18 0.92
CA MET A 122 10.35 0.22 1.24
C MET A 122 10.99 -0.81 2.16
N LYS A 123 12.21 -1.20 1.83
CA LYS A 123 13.05 -2.07 2.66
C LYS A 123 14.34 -1.37 2.99
N LEU A 124 14.77 -1.46 4.24
CA LEU A 124 16.09 -1.01 4.68
C LEU A 124 16.83 -2.17 5.33
N THR A 125 17.94 -2.57 4.75
CA THR A 125 18.85 -3.54 5.34
C THR A 125 19.99 -2.80 6.04
N VAL A 126 20.15 -3.09 7.34
CA VAL A 126 21.26 -2.63 8.18
C VAL A 126 22.24 -3.80 8.31
N PHE A 127 23.45 -3.64 7.81
CA PHE A 127 24.48 -4.68 7.85
C PHE A 127 25.32 -4.56 9.12
N ASN A 128 25.76 -5.70 9.65
CA ASN A 128 26.64 -5.80 10.82
C ASN A 128 26.16 -4.91 11.97
N PHE A 129 24.98 -5.23 12.51
CA PHE A 129 24.32 -4.49 13.58
C PHE A 129 25.24 -4.27 14.78
N SER A 130 25.31 -3.06 15.27
CA SER A 130 26.13 -2.63 16.40
C SER A 130 25.32 -1.84 17.42
N ARG A 131 25.88 -1.57 18.58
CA ARG A 131 25.23 -0.76 19.63
C ARG A 131 24.82 0.63 19.15
N ASP A 132 25.57 1.22 18.21
CA ASP A 132 25.20 2.52 17.61
C ASP A 132 23.93 2.47 16.80
N ASP A 133 23.55 1.29 16.31
CA ASP A 133 22.34 1.05 15.51
C ASP A 133 21.11 0.80 16.40
N ASN A 134 21.30 0.67 17.74
CA ASN A 134 20.22 0.56 18.71
C ASN A 134 19.51 1.91 18.87
N THR A 135 18.65 2.22 17.91
CA THR A 135 17.92 3.49 17.81
C THR A 135 16.64 3.33 17.01
N THR A 136 15.88 4.41 16.89
CA THR A 136 14.69 4.45 16.06
C THR A 136 15.10 4.84 14.63
N TYR A 137 14.58 4.07 13.68
CA TYR A 137 14.60 4.35 12.25
C TYR A 137 13.20 4.80 11.84
N LYS A 138 13.14 5.82 11.00
CA LYS A 138 11.87 6.35 10.51
C LYS A 138 11.78 6.14 9.01
N CYS A 139 10.63 5.66 8.53
CA CYS A 139 10.29 5.84 7.13
C CYS A 139 9.41 7.09 7.00
N VAL A 140 9.76 7.96 6.07
CA VAL A 140 9.07 9.22 5.83
C VAL A 140 8.51 9.21 4.42
N ALA A 141 7.27 9.67 4.26
CA ALA A 141 6.65 9.82 2.97
C ALA A 141 5.94 11.16 2.87
N LYS A 142 6.15 11.86 1.75
CA LYS A 142 5.63 13.20 1.50
C LYS A 142 5.12 13.36 0.08
N ASN A 143 3.91 13.92 -0.07
CA ASN A 143 3.38 14.39 -1.35
C ASN A 143 2.84 15.81 -1.23
N SER A 144 2.14 16.31 -2.25
CA SER A 144 1.53 17.65 -2.27
C SER A 144 0.42 17.84 -1.22
N LEU A 145 -0.14 16.74 -0.69
CA LEU A 145 -1.29 16.76 0.22
C LEU A 145 -0.89 16.57 1.69
N GLY A 146 0.35 16.12 1.96
CA GLY A 146 0.80 15.94 3.32
C GLY A 146 2.09 15.16 3.47
N GLU A 147 2.48 14.95 4.72
CA GLU A 147 3.65 14.20 5.14
C GLU A 147 3.29 13.28 6.30
N THR A 148 3.83 12.07 6.28
CA THR A 148 3.61 11.07 7.34
C THR A 148 4.91 10.32 7.60
N GLU A 149 5.13 9.93 8.85
CA GLU A 149 6.28 9.12 9.26
C GLU A 149 5.84 7.86 10.01
N GLY A 150 6.67 6.80 9.93
CA GLY A 150 6.48 5.57 10.66
C GLY A 150 7.76 5.16 11.36
N ASP A 151 7.68 4.81 12.65
CA ASP A 151 8.81 4.53 13.52
C ASP A 151 9.06 3.02 13.64
N ILE A 152 10.33 2.62 13.54
CA ILE A 152 10.81 1.26 13.79
C ILE A 152 11.99 1.32 14.71
N LYS A 153 11.86 0.75 15.91
CA LYS A 153 12.94 0.71 16.89
C LYS A 153 13.71 -0.61 16.75
N LEU A 154 15.02 -0.51 16.50
CA LEU A 154 15.94 -1.63 16.62
C LEU A 154 16.51 -1.70 18.02
N ASN A 155 16.48 -2.88 18.63
CA ASN A 155 17.08 -3.14 19.94
C ASN A 155 18.10 -4.28 19.85
N GLU A 156 19.24 -4.07 20.52
CA GLU A 156 20.20 -5.14 20.72
C GLU A 156 19.59 -6.24 21.59
N ILE A 157 19.68 -7.49 21.13
CA ILE A 157 19.34 -8.67 21.94
C ILE A 157 20.56 -9.54 22.14
N TYR A 158 20.69 -10.09 23.35
CA TYR A 158 21.71 -11.09 23.65
C TYR A 158 21.20 -12.46 23.24
N MET A 159 21.85 -13.09 22.26
CA MET A 159 21.68 -14.52 22.01
C MET A 159 22.80 -15.27 22.72
N PRO A 160 22.48 -16.14 23.69
CA PRO A 160 23.51 -17.02 24.25
C PRO A 160 24.06 -17.89 23.11
N PRO A 161 25.39 -18.19 23.13
CA PRO A 161 25.98 -19.07 22.12
C PRO A 161 25.21 -20.39 22.12
N LYS A 162 24.72 -20.79 20.92
CA LYS A 162 24.05 -22.10 20.76
C LYS A 162 24.94 -23.15 21.34
N ALA A 163 24.49 -23.83 22.43
CA ALA A 163 25.16 -24.99 22.95
C ALA A 163 25.36 -25.94 21.77
N LYS A 164 26.61 -26.36 21.51
CA LYS A 164 26.90 -27.34 20.48
C LYS A 164 26.01 -28.53 20.77
N GLU A 165 25.10 -28.82 19.86
CA GLU A 165 24.18 -29.94 19.94
C GLU A 165 25.01 -31.22 20.04
N ILE A 166 25.16 -31.73 21.26
CA ILE A 166 25.68 -33.09 21.50
C ILE A 166 24.61 -34.00 20.93
N ARG A 167 24.88 -34.56 19.76
CA ARG A 167 24.08 -35.61 19.13
C ARG A 167 23.94 -36.76 20.15
N SER A 168 22.87 -36.78 20.89
CA SER A 168 22.36 -37.92 21.62
C SER A 168 20.92 -38.13 21.22
N GLY A 169 20.67 -39.37 20.79
CA GLY A 169 19.49 -39.77 20.06
C GLY A 169 18.14 -39.68 20.77
N LYS A 170 17.13 -39.77 19.93
CA LYS A 170 15.76 -40.27 20.14
C LYS A 170 14.96 -39.76 21.32
N SER A 171 13.90 -38.99 21.09
CA SER A 171 12.55 -39.43 21.46
C SER A 171 11.47 -38.38 21.15
N LYS A 172 10.44 -38.84 20.43
CA LYS A 172 8.99 -38.57 20.47
C LYS A 172 8.44 -37.14 20.51
N SER A 173 7.64 -36.94 19.49
CA SER A 173 6.52 -36.01 19.26
C SER A 173 5.65 -35.69 20.47
N GLU A 174 5.36 -34.38 20.61
CA GLU A 174 4.07 -33.94 21.15
C GLU A 174 3.61 -32.69 20.39
N VAL A 175 2.43 -32.85 19.80
CA VAL A 175 1.73 -31.81 19.04
C VAL A 175 0.89 -31.02 20.04
N VAL A 176 1.11 -29.72 20.14
CA VAL A 176 0.18 -28.82 20.83
C VAL A 176 -0.34 -27.81 19.80
N SER A 177 -1.63 -27.94 19.53
CA SER A 177 -2.43 -27.05 18.75
C SER A 177 -2.61 -25.72 19.48
N ALA A 178 -2.36 -24.60 18.80
CA ALA A 178 -2.71 -23.28 19.27
C ALA A 178 -4.00 -22.80 18.60
N ALA A 179 -4.88 -22.33 19.44
CA ALA A 179 -6.22 -21.85 19.13
C ALA A 179 -6.20 -20.42 18.54
N ASP A 180 -7.22 -20.18 17.75
CA ASP A 180 -7.66 -18.92 17.16
C ASP A 180 -7.76 -17.75 18.14
N VAL A 181 -7.33 -16.58 17.71
CA VAL A 181 -7.83 -15.30 18.23
C VAL A 181 -8.26 -14.41 17.07
N SER A 182 -9.56 -14.19 17.05
CA SER A 182 -10.31 -13.34 16.15
C SER A 182 -10.20 -11.85 16.50
N GLY A 183 -10.23 -11.00 15.45
CA GLY A 183 -11.01 -9.76 15.47
C GLY A 183 -10.33 -8.50 15.97
N GLY A 184 -9.97 -7.64 15.05
CA GLY A 184 -9.71 -6.21 15.27
C GLY A 184 -10.20 -5.41 14.07
N SER A 185 -11.35 -4.76 14.23
CA SER A 185 -11.95 -3.87 13.25
C SER A 185 -11.13 -2.59 13.12
N VAL A 186 -10.67 -2.28 11.92
CA VAL A 186 -10.00 -1.01 11.59
C VAL A 186 -11.06 -0.02 11.13
N SER A 187 -11.20 1.10 11.86
CA SER A 187 -12.02 2.24 11.47
C SER A 187 -11.39 2.98 10.30
N GLU A 188 -12.09 3.05 9.18
CA GLU A 188 -11.75 3.91 8.04
C GLU A 188 -11.94 5.38 8.41
N SER A 189 -10.86 6.13 8.40
CA SER A 189 -10.94 7.59 8.43
C SER A 189 -11.14 8.12 7.01
N ALA A 190 -12.16 8.93 6.86
CA ALA A 190 -12.59 9.54 5.61
C ALA A 190 -11.48 10.41 4.98
N ALA A 191 -11.14 10.13 3.74
CA ALA A 191 -10.28 10.96 2.92
C ALA A 191 -11.05 12.21 2.44
N SER A 192 -10.48 13.39 2.69
CA SER A 192 -11.00 14.66 2.14
C SER A 192 -10.78 14.71 0.64
N LEU A 193 -11.87 14.75 -0.12
CA LEU A 193 -11.85 15.01 -1.56
C LEU A 193 -11.82 16.53 -1.80
N LEU A 194 -10.78 16.98 -2.48
CA LEU A 194 -10.77 18.30 -3.09
C LEU A 194 -11.57 18.24 -4.40
N LEU A 195 -12.64 19.02 -4.42
CA LEU A 195 -13.54 19.17 -5.56
C LEU A 195 -12.83 19.92 -6.70
N LEU A 196 -12.56 19.24 -7.79
CA LEU A 196 -12.43 19.88 -9.09
C LEU A 196 -13.82 20.04 -9.70
N SER A 197 -14.18 21.27 -10.03
CA SER A 197 -15.46 21.69 -10.61
C SER A 197 -15.83 20.86 -11.85
N PRO A 198 -17.14 20.63 -12.09
CA PRO A 198 -17.59 19.88 -13.24
C PRO A 198 -17.42 20.73 -14.51
N LEU A 199 -16.34 20.52 -15.25
CA LEU A 199 -16.28 20.96 -16.63
C LEU A 199 -17.08 19.96 -17.46
N SER A 200 -18.32 20.32 -17.73
CA SER A 200 -19.20 19.61 -18.67
C SER A 200 -18.59 19.60 -20.05
N LEU A 201 -17.92 18.51 -20.42
CA LEU A 201 -17.66 18.22 -21.82
C LEU A 201 -18.83 17.39 -22.37
N LEU A 202 -19.82 18.07 -22.87
CA LEU A 202 -20.84 17.55 -23.77
C LEU A 202 -20.19 17.12 -25.09
N LEU A 203 -19.79 15.87 -25.21
CA LEU A 203 -19.56 15.21 -26.49
C LEU A 203 -19.72 13.69 -26.29
N THR A 204 -20.82 13.19 -26.85
CA THR A 204 -21.16 11.76 -27.05
C THR A 204 -21.35 10.88 -25.82
N GLY A 205 -22.58 10.79 -25.33
CA GLY A 205 -23.21 9.54 -24.82
C GLY A 205 -22.68 8.85 -23.57
N CYS A 206 -21.57 9.29 -22.97
CA CYS A 206 -20.98 8.65 -21.81
C CYS A 206 -20.78 9.67 -20.69
N LEU A 207 -21.50 9.49 -19.57
CA LEU A 207 -21.40 10.34 -18.40
C LEU A 207 -20.88 9.51 -17.21
N LEU A 208 -19.76 9.94 -16.64
CA LEU A 208 -19.27 9.41 -15.36
C LEU A 208 -19.73 10.37 -14.26
N THR A 209 -20.51 9.89 -13.29
CA THR A 209 -21.01 10.69 -12.19
C THR A 209 -20.51 10.14 -10.85
N PHE A 210 -20.18 11.06 -9.94
CA PHE A 210 -19.77 10.74 -8.58
C PHE A 210 -20.83 11.31 -7.64
N SER A 211 -21.33 10.49 -6.71
CA SER A 211 -22.17 10.97 -5.62
C SER A 211 -21.42 10.89 -4.31
N HIS A 212 -21.43 11.99 -3.59
CA HIS A 212 -21.00 12.06 -2.20
C HIS A 212 -22.14 11.67 -1.26
N PRO A 213 -21.80 11.16 -0.05
CA PRO A 213 -22.77 11.00 1.02
C PRO A 213 -23.33 12.33 1.49
#